data_a5870cc6c778341f2bba3e07036ddb73
#
_entry.id   a5870cc6c778341f2bba3e07036ddb73
#
_cell.length_a   1.000
_cell.length_b   1.000
_cell.length_c   1.000
_cell.angle_alpha   90.00
_cell.angle_beta   90.00
_cell.angle_gamma   90.00
#
_symmetry.space_group_name_H-M   'P 1'
#
loop_
_entity.id
_entity.type
_entity.pdbx_description
1 polymer ?
#
loop_
_entity_poly.entity_id
_entity_poly.type
_entity_poly.pdbx_seq_one_letter_code
_entity_poly.pdbx_strand_id
1 'polypeptide(L)'
;VAAGRPGEQADDFTVVNSTDGMAEELAAIQRACFPTLAAEQLISAAHYRAHVQRFPEGQFAVVTRAGRVVGCSTDLRTTVDLDRIEHRYVDAVDHNWLGTHDPKGEWLYGVDIGVLPEYRRRGVARLLYGARHALVRRLNLRGHVAGGLLRGYGQWKDRLGVEAYVARVVARDLVDPTLSAQLRCGFRVHGIIQDYLVDPSCGNKAAYIVWRNPEYREPPRAGGH
;
A
#
# COMPACT_ATOMS: atom_id res chain seq x y z
N VAL A 1 -3.23 -18.19 -42.97
CA VAL A 1 -4.26 -17.29 -42.38
C VAL A 1 -4.22 -17.54 -40.88
N ALA A 2 -3.54 -16.66 -40.12
CA ALA A 2 -3.46 -16.72 -38.67
C ALA A 2 -4.76 -16.14 -38.11
N ALA A 3 -5.50 -16.95 -37.35
CA ALA A 3 -6.69 -16.50 -36.65
C ALA A 3 -6.26 -15.54 -35.53
N GLY A 4 -6.69 -14.27 -35.61
CA GLY A 4 -6.50 -13.26 -34.56
C GLY A 4 -7.16 -13.72 -33.26
N ARG A 5 -6.47 -13.52 -32.14
CA ARG A 5 -7.05 -13.69 -30.81
C ARG A 5 -8.26 -12.77 -30.67
N PRO A 6 -9.40 -13.22 -30.08
CA PRO A 6 -10.54 -12.37 -29.83
C PRO A 6 -10.10 -11.18 -28.96
N GLY A 7 -10.52 -9.97 -29.33
CA GLY A 7 -10.10 -8.71 -28.73
C GLY A 7 -10.26 -8.73 -27.21
N GLU A 8 -9.17 -8.53 -26.49
CA GLU A 8 -9.17 -8.13 -25.09
C GLU A 8 -9.87 -6.77 -25.02
N GLN A 9 -11.16 -6.78 -24.70
CA GLN A 9 -11.84 -5.56 -24.26
C GLN A 9 -11.06 -5.06 -23.03
N ALA A 10 -10.62 -3.80 -23.07
CA ALA A 10 -10.02 -3.17 -21.91
C ALA A 10 -10.95 -3.39 -20.73
N ASP A 11 -10.48 -4.09 -19.68
CA ASP A 11 -11.30 -4.29 -18.49
C ASP A 11 -11.62 -2.93 -17.89
N ASP A 12 -12.90 -2.63 -17.82
CA ASP A 12 -13.38 -1.46 -17.12
C ASP A 12 -13.25 -1.73 -15.60
N PHE A 13 -12.21 -1.18 -15.01
CA PHE A 13 -11.97 -1.22 -13.58
C PHE A 13 -12.55 0.04 -12.92
N THR A 14 -13.29 -0.15 -11.84
CA THR A 14 -13.81 0.93 -11.01
C THR A 14 -13.23 0.84 -9.61
N VAL A 15 -12.76 1.97 -9.07
CA VAL A 15 -12.39 2.06 -7.66
C VAL A 15 -13.63 2.43 -6.85
N VAL A 16 -13.87 1.68 -5.80
CA VAL A 16 -14.95 1.92 -4.83
C VAL A 16 -14.39 1.89 -3.42
N ASN A 17 -15.11 2.47 -2.45
CA ASN A 17 -14.78 2.20 -1.05
C ASN A 17 -15.19 0.75 -0.69
N SER A 18 -14.34 0.08 0.08
CA SER A 18 -14.63 -1.26 0.59
C SER A 18 -15.82 -1.23 1.54
N THR A 19 -16.60 -2.30 1.54
CA THR A 19 -17.75 -2.48 2.42
C THR A 19 -17.61 -3.77 3.25
N ASP A 20 -18.36 -3.90 4.33
CA ASP A 20 -18.41 -5.12 5.16
C ASP A 20 -18.70 -6.38 4.33
N GLY A 21 -19.56 -6.25 3.31
CA GLY A 21 -19.91 -7.35 2.42
C GLY A 21 -18.76 -7.88 1.57
N MET A 22 -17.71 -7.09 1.36
CA MET A 22 -16.52 -7.47 0.59
C MET A 22 -15.45 -8.17 1.45
N ALA A 23 -15.60 -8.24 2.77
CA ALA A 23 -14.53 -8.63 3.69
C ALA A 23 -13.91 -10.01 3.39
N GLU A 24 -14.71 -10.99 2.98
CA GLU A 24 -14.22 -12.33 2.62
C GLU A 24 -13.41 -12.33 1.32
N GLU A 25 -13.85 -11.56 0.32
CA GLU A 25 -13.10 -11.39 -0.94
C GLU A 25 -11.78 -10.66 -0.71
N LEU A 26 -11.78 -9.61 0.13
CA LEU A 26 -10.57 -8.88 0.51
C LEU A 26 -9.56 -9.78 1.22
N ALA A 27 -10.03 -10.61 2.17
CA ALA A 27 -9.18 -11.59 2.85
C ALA A 27 -8.64 -12.67 1.88
N ALA A 28 -9.40 -13.06 0.87
CA ALA A 28 -8.93 -13.98 -0.17
C ALA A 28 -7.83 -13.32 -1.04
N ILE A 29 -7.98 -12.05 -1.40
CA ILE A 29 -6.95 -11.27 -2.10
C ILE A 29 -5.68 -11.19 -1.26
N GLN A 30 -5.80 -10.92 0.04
CA GLN A 30 -4.67 -10.88 0.96
C GLN A 30 -3.86 -12.18 0.92
N ARG A 31 -4.51 -13.33 1.07
CA ARG A 31 -3.84 -14.65 0.98
C ARG A 31 -3.17 -14.88 -0.37
N ALA A 32 -3.82 -14.52 -1.46
CA ALA A 32 -3.28 -14.68 -2.80
C ALA A 32 -2.07 -13.76 -3.08
N CYS A 33 -2.04 -12.57 -2.46
CA CYS A 33 -0.99 -11.57 -2.67
C CYS A 33 0.23 -11.76 -1.77
N PHE A 34 0.06 -12.38 -0.59
CA PHE A 34 1.09 -12.51 0.44
C PHE A 34 1.31 -13.97 0.88
N PRO A 35 1.65 -14.88 -0.05
CA PRO A 35 1.76 -16.31 0.25
C PRO A 35 2.95 -16.67 1.15
N THR A 36 3.87 -15.75 1.41
CA THR A 36 5.06 -15.94 2.27
C THR A 36 4.84 -15.51 3.71
N LEU A 37 3.72 -14.81 3.99
CA LEU A 37 3.38 -14.39 5.35
C LEU A 37 2.74 -15.54 6.13
N ALA A 38 3.03 -15.62 7.41
CA ALA A 38 2.34 -16.53 8.32
C ALA A 38 0.85 -16.12 8.47
N ALA A 39 0.00 -17.09 8.80
CA ALA A 39 -1.45 -16.88 8.83
C ALA A 39 -1.87 -15.75 9.79
N GLU A 40 -1.20 -15.61 10.92
CA GLU A 40 -1.43 -14.57 11.92
C GLU A 40 -0.99 -13.17 11.48
N GLN A 41 -0.17 -13.07 10.45
CA GLN A 41 0.26 -11.80 9.86
C GLN A 41 -0.69 -11.31 8.77
N LEU A 42 -1.55 -12.19 8.25
CA LEU A 42 -2.49 -11.86 7.19
C LEU A 42 -3.69 -11.07 7.74
N ILE A 43 -4.17 -10.11 6.95
CA ILE A 43 -5.39 -9.39 7.26
C ILE A 43 -6.59 -10.32 7.01
N SER A 44 -7.33 -10.63 8.07
CA SER A 44 -8.52 -11.49 8.02
C SER A 44 -9.77 -10.70 7.61
N ALA A 45 -10.87 -11.40 7.30
CA ALA A 45 -12.16 -10.76 7.04
C ALA A 45 -12.67 -9.95 8.24
N ALA A 46 -12.40 -10.40 9.48
CA ALA A 46 -12.75 -9.64 10.68
C ALA A 46 -12.00 -8.32 10.76
N HIS A 47 -10.71 -8.32 10.40
CA HIS A 47 -9.90 -7.10 10.31
C HIS A 47 -10.46 -6.14 9.25
N TYR A 48 -10.78 -6.62 8.03
CA TYR A 48 -11.35 -5.76 7.00
C TYR A 48 -12.68 -5.12 7.40
N ARG A 49 -13.56 -5.84 8.13
CA ARG A 49 -14.77 -5.24 8.70
C ARG A 49 -14.44 -4.13 9.71
N ALA A 50 -13.47 -4.35 10.60
CA ALA A 50 -13.02 -3.32 11.53
C ALA A 50 -12.42 -2.11 10.81
N HIS A 51 -11.67 -2.31 9.71
CA HIS A 51 -11.11 -1.22 8.90
C HIS A 51 -12.22 -0.33 8.32
N VAL A 52 -13.25 -0.95 7.73
CA VAL A 52 -14.40 -0.22 7.17
C VAL A 52 -15.12 0.59 8.25
N GLN A 53 -15.24 0.06 9.47
CA GLN A 53 -15.88 0.78 10.58
C GLN A 53 -15.01 1.92 11.11
N ARG A 54 -13.68 1.75 11.19
CA ARG A 54 -12.76 2.74 11.76
C ARG A 54 -12.47 3.90 10.83
N PHE A 55 -12.23 3.62 9.56
CA PHE A 55 -11.85 4.62 8.56
C PHE A 55 -12.35 4.21 7.17
N PRO A 56 -13.67 4.28 6.93
CA PRO A 56 -14.29 3.80 5.69
C PRO A 56 -13.75 4.48 4.44
N GLU A 57 -13.46 5.77 4.50
CA GLU A 57 -12.96 6.54 3.36
C GLU A 57 -11.51 6.21 2.95
N GLY A 58 -10.76 5.52 3.81
CA GLY A 58 -9.39 5.05 3.54
C GLY A 58 -9.33 3.59 3.08
N GLN A 59 -10.47 2.92 2.90
CA GLN A 59 -10.54 1.53 2.46
C GLN A 59 -11.02 1.48 1.02
N PHE A 60 -10.18 0.94 0.11
CA PHE A 60 -10.50 0.91 -1.30
C PHE A 60 -10.49 -0.51 -1.87
N ALA A 61 -11.40 -0.77 -2.79
CA ALA A 61 -11.44 -1.95 -3.62
C ALA A 61 -11.49 -1.54 -5.10
N VAL A 62 -10.92 -2.38 -5.96
CA VAL A 62 -11.09 -2.28 -7.40
C VAL A 62 -11.98 -3.42 -7.85
N VAL A 63 -13.06 -3.08 -8.53
CA VAL A 63 -14.03 -4.03 -9.06
C VAL A 63 -14.03 -4.02 -10.59
N THR A 64 -14.24 -5.18 -11.18
CA THR A 64 -14.53 -5.31 -12.62
C THR A 64 -15.96 -4.88 -12.91
N ARG A 65 -16.29 -4.70 -14.21
CA ARG A 65 -17.66 -4.44 -14.65
C ARG A 65 -18.67 -5.51 -14.19
N ALA A 66 -18.21 -6.74 -14.00
CA ALA A 66 -19.03 -7.85 -13.47
C ALA A 66 -19.15 -7.84 -11.94
N GLY A 67 -18.61 -6.85 -11.24
CA GLY A 67 -18.67 -6.72 -9.79
C GLY A 67 -17.64 -7.55 -9.01
N ARG A 68 -16.70 -8.26 -9.69
CA ARG A 68 -15.65 -9.04 -9.01
C ARG A 68 -14.60 -8.10 -8.41
N VAL A 69 -14.25 -8.29 -7.14
CA VAL A 69 -13.14 -7.59 -6.50
C VAL A 69 -11.81 -8.19 -6.97
N VAL A 70 -10.92 -7.34 -7.52
CA VAL A 70 -9.64 -7.78 -8.12
C VAL A 70 -8.41 -7.14 -7.49
N GLY A 71 -8.61 -6.16 -6.64
CA GLY A 71 -7.56 -5.51 -5.88
C GLY A 71 -8.14 -4.71 -4.72
N CYS A 72 -7.32 -4.48 -3.72
CA CYS A 72 -7.73 -3.70 -2.54
C CYS A 72 -6.55 -2.92 -1.97
N SER A 73 -6.88 -1.93 -1.16
CA SER A 73 -5.91 -1.25 -0.31
C SER A 73 -6.55 -0.76 0.99
N THR A 74 -5.75 -0.80 2.04
CA THR A 74 -6.10 -0.38 3.40
C THR A 74 -5.18 0.75 3.82
N ASP A 75 -5.75 1.75 4.47
CA ASP A 75 -5.03 2.91 4.97
C ASP A 75 -5.51 3.30 6.37
N LEU A 76 -4.68 4.04 7.08
CA LEU A 76 -5.06 4.77 8.30
C LEU A 76 -4.47 6.18 8.27
N ARG A 77 -4.97 7.07 9.13
CA ARG A 77 -4.34 8.37 9.38
C ARG A 77 -3.48 8.28 10.60
N THR A 78 -2.36 9.01 10.59
CA THR A 78 -1.42 9.05 11.71
C THR A 78 -0.60 10.33 11.69
N THR A 79 0.10 10.60 12.78
CA THR A 79 1.17 11.59 12.84
C THR A 79 2.49 10.91 12.53
N VAL A 80 3.33 11.53 11.72
CA VAL A 80 4.61 10.97 11.27
C VAL A 80 5.75 11.90 11.68
N ASP A 81 6.77 11.33 12.31
CA ASP A 81 8.09 11.93 12.45
C ASP A 81 9.02 11.30 11.40
N LEU A 82 9.36 12.07 10.39
CA LEU A 82 10.21 11.58 9.29
C LEU A 82 11.69 11.36 9.72
N ASP A 83 12.08 11.86 10.87
CA ASP A 83 13.42 11.61 11.42
C ASP A 83 13.48 10.32 12.25
N ARG A 84 12.30 9.71 12.53
CA ARG A 84 12.16 8.47 13.29
C ARG A 84 11.30 7.46 12.53
N ILE A 85 11.87 6.87 11.50
CA ILE A 85 11.15 5.97 10.58
C ILE A 85 11.11 4.51 11.05
N GLU A 86 11.99 4.11 11.97
CA GLU A 86 12.06 2.73 12.45
C GLU A 86 10.81 2.35 13.26
N HIS A 87 10.10 1.33 12.78
CA HIS A 87 8.94 0.75 13.45
C HIS A 87 8.66 -0.64 12.88
N ARG A 88 7.96 -1.47 13.65
CA ARG A 88 7.44 -2.74 13.13
C ARG A 88 6.03 -2.52 12.56
N TYR A 89 5.73 -3.22 11.48
CA TYR A 89 4.42 -3.19 10.85
C TYR A 89 3.29 -3.47 11.86
N VAL A 90 3.44 -4.54 12.65
CA VAL A 90 2.44 -4.99 13.62
C VAL A 90 2.07 -3.91 14.64
N ASP A 91 3.04 -3.11 15.07
CA ASP A 91 2.82 -2.03 16.02
C ASP A 91 2.14 -0.82 15.35
N ALA A 92 2.55 -0.52 14.11
CA ALA A 92 1.97 0.59 13.34
C ALA A 92 0.48 0.39 13.02
N VAL A 93 0.00 -0.85 12.93
CA VAL A 93 -1.37 -1.17 12.54
C VAL A 93 -2.19 -1.84 13.66
N ASP A 94 -1.65 -1.90 14.88
CA ASP A 94 -2.28 -2.58 16.03
C ASP A 94 -2.76 -3.99 15.65
N HIS A 95 -1.79 -4.85 15.29
CA HIS A 95 -2.09 -6.24 14.89
C HIS A 95 -3.18 -6.39 13.82
N ASN A 96 -3.18 -5.52 12.83
CA ASN A 96 -4.16 -5.41 11.76
C ASN A 96 -5.55 -4.87 12.19
N TRP A 97 -5.74 -4.42 13.42
CA TRP A 97 -7.02 -3.86 13.85
C TRP A 97 -7.17 -2.36 13.54
N LEU A 98 -6.12 -1.68 13.10
CA LEU A 98 -6.04 -0.23 12.88
C LEU A 98 -6.40 0.60 14.13
N GLY A 99 -6.14 0.08 15.34
CA GLY A 99 -6.35 0.81 16.59
C GLY A 99 -5.49 2.07 16.72
N THR A 100 -4.41 2.14 15.95
CA THR A 100 -3.54 3.32 15.82
C THR A 100 -4.07 4.41 14.91
N HIS A 101 -5.25 4.22 14.27
CA HIS A 101 -5.87 5.25 13.46
C HIS A 101 -6.18 6.51 14.28
N ASP A 102 -5.60 7.64 13.88
CA ASP A 102 -5.87 8.96 14.45
C ASP A 102 -6.65 9.82 13.45
N PRO A 103 -7.93 10.13 13.71
CA PRO A 103 -8.73 11.01 12.84
C PRO A 103 -8.14 12.41 12.65
N LYS A 104 -7.22 12.83 13.53
CA LYS A 104 -6.50 14.11 13.45
C LYS A 104 -5.12 13.97 12.82
N GLY A 105 -4.66 12.75 12.56
CA GLY A 105 -3.36 12.50 11.94
C GLY A 105 -3.19 13.24 10.63
N GLU A 106 -2.04 13.82 10.40
CA GLU A 106 -1.75 14.68 9.25
C GLU A 106 -1.21 13.91 8.04
N TRP A 107 -0.97 12.61 8.17
CA TRP A 107 -0.46 11.74 7.12
C TRP A 107 -1.38 10.56 6.87
N LEU A 108 -1.46 10.11 5.62
CA LEU A 108 -2.00 8.81 5.28
C LEU A 108 -0.89 7.77 5.43
N TYR A 109 -1.13 6.70 6.16
CA TYR A 109 -0.23 5.55 6.25
C TYR A 109 -0.83 4.39 5.46
N GLY A 110 -0.13 3.96 4.41
CA GLY A 110 -0.54 2.82 3.59
C GLY A 110 -0.21 1.51 4.30
N VAL A 111 -1.24 0.81 4.73
CA VAL A 111 -1.15 -0.45 5.47
C VAL A 111 -0.94 -1.62 4.53
N ASP A 112 -1.79 -1.74 3.52
CA ASP A 112 -1.82 -2.85 2.58
C ASP A 112 -2.16 -2.40 1.17
N ILE A 113 -1.71 -3.14 0.20
CA ILE A 113 -2.16 -3.07 -1.20
C ILE A 113 -1.99 -4.43 -1.87
N GLY A 114 -3.08 -5.01 -2.34
CA GLY A 114 -3.11 -6.28 -3.02
C GLY A 114 -3.77 -6.18 -4.39
N VAL A 115 -3.22 -6.91 -5.38
CA VAL A 115 -3.84 -7.11 -6.70
C VAL A 115 -3.72 -8.59 -7.04
N LEU A 116 -4.84 -9.22 -7.33
CA LEU A 116 -4.88 -10.62 -7.75
C LEU A 116 -3.86 -10.88 -8.87
N PRO A 117 -3.12 -12.00 -8.82
CA PRO A 117 -2.03 -12.28 -9.77
C PRO A 117 -2.43 -12.13 -11.23
N GLU A 118 -3.62 -12.61 -11.62
CA GLU A 118 -4.16 -12.57 -12.98
C GLU A 118 -4.56 -11.15 -13.45
N TYR A 119 -4.69 -10.19 -12.52
CA TYR A 119 -5.00 -8.78 -12.81
C TYR A 119 -3.81 -7.83 -12.67
N ARG A 120 -2.62 -8.37 -12.36
CA ARG A 120 -1.39 -7.57 -12.30
C ARG A 120 -1.00 -7.04 -13.68
N ARG A 121 -0.26 -5.93 -13.71
CA ARG A 121 0.21 -5.22 -14.94
C ARG A 121 -0.92 -4.65 -15.80
N ARG A 122 -2.16 -4.61 -15.31
CA ARG A 122 -3.35 -4.05 -15.98
C ARG A 122 -3.76 -2.68 -15.41
N GLY A 123 -2.91 -2.03 -14.61
CA GLY A 123 -3.16 -0.69 -14.07
C GLY A 123 -3.88 -0.66 -12.71
N VAL A 124 -4.36 -1.80 -12.18
CA VAL A 124 -5.15 -1.86 -10.93
C VAL A 124 -4.43 -1.18 -9.76
N ALA A 125 -3.15 -1.47 -9.53
CA ALA A 125 -2.39 -0.83 -8.44
C ALA A 125 -2.28 0.69 -8.63
N ARG A 126 -2.17 1.17 -9.88
CA ARG A 126 -2.13 2.62 -10.16
C ARG A 126 -3.46 3.30 -9.82
N LEU A 127 -4.57 2.62 -10.05
CA LEU A 127 -5.90 3.13 -9.67
C LEU A 127 -6.01 3.25 -8.14
N LEU A 128 -5.57 2.23 -7.39
CA LEU A 128 -5.55 2.26 -5.92
C LEU A 128 -4.66 3.39 -5.38
N TYR A 129 -3.44 3.55 -5.89
CA TYR A 129 -2.59 4.68 -5.49
C TYR A 129 -3.20 6.03 -5.87
N GLY A 130 -3.85 6.12 -7.02
CA GLY A 130 -4.59 7.33 -7.44
C GLY A 130 -5.69 7.70 -6.45
N ALA A 131 -6.49 6.72 -6.00
CA ALA A 131 -7.54 6.93 -5.00
C ALA A 131 -6.97 7.38 -3.64
N ARG A 132 -5.88 6.76 -3.19
CA ARG A 132 -5.15 7.16 -1.97
C ARG A 132 -4.66 8.61 -2.06
N HIS A 133 -4.03 8.98 -3.17
CA HIS A 133 -3.54 10.36 -3.37
C HIS A 133 -4.70 11.37 -3.49
N ALA A 134 -5.82 10.99 -4.11
CA ALA A 134 -7.02 11.82 -4.12
C ALA A 134 -7.59 12.02 -2.71
N LEU A 135 -7.61 10.97 -1.88
CA LEU A 135 -8.01 11.06 -0.47
C LEU A 135 -7.09 12.01 0.30
N VAL A 136 -5.77 11.90 0.14
CA VAL A 136 -4.79 12.79 0.79
C VAL A 136 -5.05 14.25 0.44
N ARG A 137 -5.32 14.56 -0.84
CA ARG A 137 -5.66 15.93 -1.26
C ARG A 137 -6.98 16.41 -0.65
N ARG A 138 -8.02 15.57 -0.72
CA ARG A 138 -9.36 15.88 -0.19
C ARG A 138 -9.35 16.19 1.30
N LEU A 139 -8.54 15.44 2.07
CA LEU A 139 -8.39 15.63 3.51
C LEU A 139 -7.30 16.66 3.88
N ASN A 140 -6.67 17.28 2.89
CA ASN A 140 -5.55 18.21 3.09
C ASN A 140 -4.44 17.62 3.99
N LEU A 141 -4.10 16.34 3.78
CA LEU A 141 -2.99 15.70 4.52
C LEU A 141 -1.65 16.12 3.92
N ARG A 142 -0.57 16.09 4.71
CA ARG A 142 0.81 16.41 4.30
C ARG A 142 1.33 15.46 3.23
N GLY A 143 0.83 14.21 3.21
CA GLY A 143 1.22 13.22 2.23
C GLY A 143 0.79 11.80 2.58
N HIS A 144 1.40 10.86 1.88
CA HIS A 144 1.19 9.42 2.03
C HIS A 144 2.54 8.75 2.30
N VAL A 145 2.61 7.98 3.37
CA VAL A 145 3.80 7.20 3.75
C VAL A 145 3.45 5.72 3.81
N ALA A 146 4.42 4.85 3.61
CA ALA A 146 4.26 3.40 3.77
C ALA A 146 5.62 2.71 3.94
N GLY A 147 5.61 1.53 4.55
CA GLY A 147 6.69 0.55 4.46
C GLY A 147 6.53 -0.32 3.21
N GLY A 148 7.20 0.02 2.13
CA GLY A 148 7.18 -0.77 0.89
C GLY A 148 8.06 -2.01 1.01
N LEU A 149 7.46 -3.20 1.12
CA LEU A 149 8.21 -4.47 1.20
C LEU A 149 9.14 -4.64 0.00
N LEU A 150 10.41 -4.93 0.25
CA LEU A 150 11.44 -5.14 -0.79
C LEU A 150 11.39 -6.58 -1.31
N ARG A 151 10.29 -6.95 -1.97
CA ARG A 151 9.95 -8.34 -2.32
C ARG A 151 10.97 -9.04 -3.23
N GLY A 152 11.77 -8.29 -3.95
CA GLY A 152 12.86 -8.84 -4.76
C GLY A 152 14.18 -9.01 -3.99
N TYR A 153 14.32 -8.37 -2.83
CA TYR A 153 15.59 -8.30 -2.10
C TYR A 153 16.07 -9.67 -1.60
N GLY A 154 15.18 -10.58 -1.25
CA GLY A 154 15.55 -11.92 -0.79
C GLY A 154 16.46 -12.69 -1.74
N GLN A 155 16.41 -12.41 -3.05
CA GLN A 155 17.29 -13.00 -4.07
C GLN A 155 18.68 -12.33 -4.14
N TRP A 156 18.84 -11.17 -3.51
CA TRP A 156 20.05 -10.34 -3.58
C TRP A 156 20.78 -10.22 -2.26
N LYS A 157 20.14 -10.53 -1.13
CA LYS A 157 20.65 -10.28 0.23
C LYS A 157 22.04 -10.83 0.52
N ASP A 158 22.41 -11.95 -0.14
CA ASP A 158 23.72 -12.59 0.03
C ASP A 158 24.81 -11.98 -0.88
N ARG A 159 24.43 -11.07 -1.78
CA ARG A 159 25.32 -10.44 -2.77
C ARG A 159 25.35 -8.92 -2.68
N LEU A 160 24.32 -8.32 -2.11
CA LEU A 160 24.13 -6.88 -2.13
C LEU A 160 23.48 -6.42 -0.83
N GLY A 161 24.07 -5.43 -0.17
CA GLY A 161 23.45 -4.76 0.96
C GLY A 161 22.14 -4.09 0.56
N VAL A 162 21.21 -3.95 1.50
CA VAL A 162 19.87 -3.44 1.21
C VAL A 162 19.88 -2.00 0.66
N GLU A 163 20.77 -1.17 1.17
CA GLU A 163 20.95 0.22 0.70
C GLU A 163 21.36 0.25 -0.77
N ALA A 164 22.35 -0.57 -1.14
CA ALA A 164 22.82 -0.69 -2.52
C ALA A 164 21.75 -1.31 -3.43
N TYR A 165 20.95 -2.27 -2.94
CA TYR A 165 19.81 -2.81 -3.67
C TYR A 165 18.77 -1.71 -3.96
N VAL A 166 18.35 -0.98 -2.95
CA VAL A 166 17.37 0.11 -3.09
C VAL A 166 17.90 1.20 -4.02
N ALA A 167 19.17 1.59 -3.90
CA ALA A 167 19.78 2.58 -4.79
C ALA A 167 19.71 2.14 -6.27
N ARG A 168 19.99 0.87 -6.58
CA ARG A 168 19.87 0.33 -7.94
C ARG A 168 18.44 0.28 -8.44
N VAL A 169 17.46 -0.02 -7.57
CA VAL A 169 16.05 0.03 -7.94
C VAL A 169 15.62 1.46 -8.25
N VAL A 170 16.05 2.45 -7.45
CA VAL A 170 15.79 3.87 -7.68
C VAL A 170 16.43 4.34 -8.99
N ALA A 171 17.67 3.91 -9.27
CA ALA A 171 18.37 4.20 -10.53
C ALA A 171 17.78 3.46 -11.74
N ARG A 172 16.86 2.50 -11.53
CA ARG A 172 16.25 1.63 -12.55
C ARG A 172 17.21 0.56 -13.13
N ASP A 173 18.34 0.32 -12.47
CA ASP A 173 19.27 -0.75 -12.82
C ASP A 173 18.74 -2.12 -12.40
N LEU A 174 17.86 -2.13 -11.37
CA LEU A 174 17.13 -3.32 -10.90
C LEU A 174 15.63 -3.03 -10.84
N VAL A 175 14.85 -4.10 -10.93
CA VAL A 175 13.39 -4.05 -10.77
C VAL A 175 13.00 -4.80 -9.51
N ASP A 176 12.40 -4.09 -8.56
CA ASP A 176 11.69 -4.69 -7.43
C ASP A 176 10.18 -4.70 -7.73
N PRO A 177 9.48 -5.83 -7.54
CA PRO A 177 8.06 -5.92 -7.87
C PRO A 177 7.17 -4.88 -7.17
N THR A 178 7.52 -4.49 -5.94
CA THR A 178 6.76 -3.53 -5.13
C THR A 178 7.32 -2.12 -5.27
N LEU A 179 8.59 -1.93 -4.91
CA LEU A 179 9.20 -0.59 -4.87
C LEU A 179 9.19 0.09 -6.25
N SER A 180 9.49 -0.64 -7.33
CA SER A 180 9.47 -0.05 -8.67
C SER A 180 8.07 0.44 -9.10
N ALA A 181 7.00 -0.21 -8.62
CA ALA A 181 5.63 0.23 -8.88
C ALA A 181 5.30 1.50 -8.06
N GLN A 182 5.74 1.56 -6.81
CA GLN A 182 5.56 2.71 -5.91
C GLN A 182 6.29 3.96 -6.43
N LEU A 183 7.53 3.80 -6.88
CA LEU A 183 8.30 4.89 -7.50
C LEU A 183 7.59 5.46 -8.75
N ARG A 184 6.99 4.59 -9.59
CA ARG A 184 6.18 5.03 -10.75
C ARG A 184 4.90 5.77 -10.35
N CYS A 185 4.39 5.55 -9.14
CA CYS A 185 3.26 6.28 -8.57
C CYS A 185 3.67 7.57 -7.85
N GLY A 186 4.94 7.98 -7.96
CA GLY A 186 5.44 9.27 -7.46
C GLY A 186 6.01 9.23 -6.05
N PHE A 187 6.09 8.07 -5.42
CA PHE A 187 6.79 7.94 -4.14
C PHE A 187 8.29 8.14 -4.31
N ARG A 188 8.92 8.58 -3.24
CA ARG A 188 10.38 8.62 -3.09
C ARG A 188 10.78 7.79 -1.88
N VAL A 189 11.92 7.13 -1.96
CA VAL A 189 12.51 6.45 -0.80
C VAL A 189 13.04 7.53 0.15
N HIS A 190 12.63 7.43 1.41
CA HIS A 190 13.09 8.30 2.48
C HIS A 190 14.14 7.61 3.36
N GLY A 191 14.01 6.29 3.54
CA GLY A 191 14.93 5.47 4.31
C GLY A 191 14.59 3.99 4.15
N ILE A 192 15.22 3.17 4.99
CA ILE A 192 15.01 1.71 5.03
C ILE A 192 14.64 1.34 6.46
N ILE A 193 13.56 0.58 6.63
CA ILE A 193 13.14 0.00 7.90
C ILE A 193 13.73 -1.41 7.97
N GLN A 194 14.48 -1.73 9.03
CA GLN A 194 15.22 -2.98 9.13
C GLN A 194 14.33 -4.17 9.46
N ASP A 195 13.64 -4.19 10.58
CA ASP A 195 12.84 -5.33 11.03
C ASP A 195 11.33 -5.02 10.93
N TYR A 196 10.90 -4.64 9.72
CA TYR A 196 9.56 -4.15 9.48
C TYR A 196 8.48 -5.23 9.63
N LEU A 197 8.68 -6.38 8.99
CA LEU A 197 7.73 -7.49 8.96
C LEU A 197 8.50 -8.79 8.68
N VAL A 198 8.15 -9.88 9.36
CA VAL A 198 8.79 -11.18 9.15
C VAL A 198 8.35 -11.75 7.80
N ASP A 199 9.19 -11.58 6.79
CA ASP A 199 8.99 -12.12 5.44
C ASP A 199 10.35 -12.41 4.79
N PRO A 200 10.71 -13.68 4.58
CA PRO A 200 11.98 -14.05 3.94
C PRO A 200 12.15 -13.48 2.53
N SER A 201 11.06 -13.21 1.81
CA SER A 201 11.11 -12.69 0.43
C SER A 201 11.67 -11.26 0.35
N CYS A 202 11.59 -10.48 1.43
CA CYS A 202 12.13 -9.12 1.53
C CYS A 202 13.27 -9.01 2.58
N GLY A 203 13.72 -10.13 3.17
CA GLY A 203 14.70 -10.14 4.24
C GLY A 203 14.26 -9.32 5.47
N ASN A 204 12.97 -9.31 5.77
CA ASN A 204 12.30 -8.54 6.83
C ASN A 204 12.39 -7.03 6.67
N LYS A 205 12.77 -6.53 5.51
CA LYS A 205 13.07 -5.11 5.27
C LYS A 205 12.02 -4.44 4.39
N ALA A 206 11.82 -3.14 4.64
CA ALA A 206 10.98 -2.31 3.80
C ALA A 206 11.69 -0.99 3.46
N ALA A 207 11.41 -0.45 2.29
CA ALA A 207 11.71 0.94 1.99
C ALA A 207 10.65 1.83 2.64
N TYR A 208 11.03 2.76 3.50
CA TYR A 208 10.14 3.82 3.95
C TYR A 208 9.95 4.79 2.81
N ILE A 209 8.76 4.78 2.23
CA ILE A 209 8.44 5.60 1.06
C ILE A 209 7.50 6.73 1.43
N VAL A 210 7.72 7.87 0.79
CA VAL A 210 6.97 9.12 1.03
C VAL A 210 6.49 9.69 -0.30
N TRP A 211 5.22 9.98 -0.38
CA TRP A 211 4.64 10.85 -1.38
C TRP A 211 4.11 12.11 -0.69
N ARG A 212 4.68 13.27 -1.00
CA ARG A 212 4.24 14.56 -0.45
C ARG A 212 3.08 15.10 -1.26
N ASN A 213 2.06 15.60 -0.56
CA ASN A 213 0.92 16.24 -1.20
C ASN A 213 1.34 17.60 -1.81
N PRO A 214 1.34 17.75 -3.13
CA PRO A 214 1.72 19.01 -3.75
C PRO A 214 0.71 20.15 -3.52
N GLU A 215 -0.51 19.80 -3.07
CA GLU A 215 -1.62 20.73 -2.82
C GLU A 215 -1.81 21.00 -1.33
N TYR A 216 -0.92 20.49 -0.46
CA TYR A 216 -1.03 20.69 0.99
C TYR A 216 -1.01 22.19 1.34
N ARG A 217 -1.96 22.58 2.16
CA ARG A 217 -2.04 23.93 2.72
C ARG A 217 -1.97 23.85 4.23
N GLU A 218 -1.02 24.56 4.82
CA GLU A 218 -0.88 24.60 6.26
C GLU A 218 -2.14 25.21 6.89
N PRO A 219 -2.79 24.53 7.85
CA PRO A 219 -3.94 25.11 8.53
C PRO A 219 -3.54 26.43 9.20
N PRO A 220 -4.42 27.43 9.25
CA PRO A 220 -4.16 28.65 10.00
C PRO A 220 -3.74 28.27 11.42
N ARG A 221 -2.65 28.84 11.91
CA ARG A 221 -2.29 28.70 13.33
C ARG A 221 -3.44 29.20 14.15
N ALA A 222 -3.98 28.37 15.04
CA ALA A 222 -4.95 28.83 16.01
C ALA A 222 -4.33 30.03 16.75
N GLY A 223 -4.91 31.21 16.54
CA GLY A 223 -4.42 32.45 17.13
C GLY A 223 -4.32 32.26 18.65
N GLY A 224 -3.12 32.40 19.19
CA GLY A 224 -2.93 32.50 20.64
C GLY A 224 -3.64 33.77 21.12
N HIS A 225 -4.65 33.56 21.93
CA HIS A 225 -5.22 34.59 22.78
C HIS A 225 -4.47 34.61 24.10
#